data_7c24e6f779bef4683a41160142fdf816
#
_entry.id   7c24e6f779bef4683a41160142fdf816
#
_cell.length_a   1.000
_cell.length_b   1.000
_cell.length_c   1.000
_cell.angle_alpha   90.00
_cell.angle_beta   90.00
_cell.angle_gamma   90.00
#
_symmetry.space_group_name_H-M   'P 1'
#
loop_
_entity.id
_entity.type
_entity.pdbx_description
1 polymer ?
#
loop_
_entity_poly.entity_id
_entity_poly.type
_entity_poly.pdbx_seq_one_letter_code
_entity_poly.pdbx_strand_id
1 'polypeptide(L)'
;HINCEVRLVLSGTKKLAVIEKAKDPYGFALAISIAGTGALACDVHRGEAIIALPSNRGWIDHYHWLGNYGVKLLGIKEYHRRMGKVFGYTDKDIEDFISANINCTCSKCTGENNVR
;
A
#
# COMPACT_ATOMS: atom_id res chain seq x y z
N HIS A 1 16.70 9.04 -3.29
CA HIS A 1 15.50 8.22 -3.22
C HIS A 1 14.88 8.14 -1.85
N ILE A 2 15.63 8.50 -0.83
CA ILE A 2 15.08 8.69 0.50
C ILE A 2 13.88 9.60 0.36
N ASN A 3 12.96 9.83 0.82
CA ASN A 3 11.81 10.74 0.70
C ASN A 3 11.10 10.74 -0.68
N CYS A 4 11.44 9.82 -1.57
CA CYS A 4 10.78 9.74 -2.89
C CYS A 4 9.28 9.53 -2.74
N GLU A 5 8.85 8.66 -1.85
CA GLU A 5 7.43 8.39 -1.61
C GLU A 5 6.71 9.63 -1.11
N VAL A 6 7.33 10.41 -0.22
CA VAL A 6 6.74 11.65 0.27
C VAL A 6 6.50 12.64 -0.87
N ARG A 7 7.48 12.78 -1.76
CA ARG A 7 7.34 13.67 -2.91
C ARG A 7 6.22 13.23 -3.85
N LEU A 8 6.13 11.94 -4.11
CA LEU A 8 5.11 11.41 -5.00
C LEU A 8 3.70 11.64 -4.46
N VAL A 9 3.53 11.54 -3.15
CA VAL A 9 2.25 11.85 -2.53
C VAL A 9 1.97 13.34 -2.56
N LEU A 10 2.96 14.17 -2.22
CA LEU A 10 2.77 15.64 -2.21
C LEU A 10 2.43 16.18 -3.59
N SER A 11 3.02 15.60 -4.64
CA SER A 11 2.76 16.03 -6.02
C SER A 11 1.44 15.50 -6.57
N GLY A 12 0.76 14.62 -5.84
CA GLY A 12 -0.48 14.00 -6.31
C GLY A 12 -0.27 12.82 -7.25
N THR A 13 0.97 12.44 -7.50
CA THR A 13 1.29 11.31 -8.38
C THR A 13 0.84 9.99 -7.76
N LYS A 14 0.99 9.87 -6.44
CA LYS A 14 0.47 8.72 -5.69
C LYS A 14 -0.60 9.18 -4.73
N LYS A 15 -1.66 8.40 -4.61
CA LYS A 15 -2.75 8.68 -3.68
C LYS A 15 -2.40 8.31 -2.25
N LEU A 16 -1.53 7.31 -2.09
CA LEU A 16 -1.14 6.81 -0.78
C LEU A 16 0.26 6.21 -0.89
N ALA A 17 1.03 6.33 0.19
CA ALA A 17 2.31 5.64 0.32
C ALA A 17 2.47 5.12 1.74
N VAL A 18 3.25 4.05 1.88
CA VAL A 18 3.60 3.46 3.17
C VAL A 18 5.10 3.52 3.30
N ILE A 19 5.59 4.13 4.38
CA ILE A 19 7.01 4.28 4.65
C ILE A 19 7.35 3.52 5.91
N GLU A 20 8.19 2.49 5.78
CA GLU A 20 8.58 1.69 6.92
C GLU A 20 9.78 2.33 7.61
N LYS A 21 9.66 2.56 8.92
CA LYS A 21 10.72 3.17 9.72
C LYS A 21 12.02 2.36 9.64
N ALA A 22 11.91 1.03 9.62
CA ALA A 22 13.08 0.17 9.59
C ALA A 22 13.86 0.27 8.28
N LYS A 23 13.17 0.54 7.17
CA LYS A 23 13.79 0.61 5.84
C LYS A 23 14.18 2.02 5.45
N ASP A 24 13.42 3.01 5.88
CA ASP A 24 13.64 4.40 5.54
C ASP A 24 13.31 5.29 6.73
N PRO A 25 14.17 5.31 7.75
CA PRO A 25 13.92 6.13 8.95
C PRO A 25 13.87 7.61 8.66
N TYR A 26 14.63 8.08 7.67
CA TYR A 26 14.63 9.48 7.30
C TYR A 26 13.31 9.89 6.66
N GLY A 27 12.84 9.10 5.70
CA GLY A 27 11.54 9.34 5.06
C GLY A 27 10.38 9.23 6.04
N PHE A 28 10.47 8.30 6.98
CA PHE A 28 9.49 8.13 8.04
C PHE A 28 9.39 9.40 8.90
N ALA A 29 10.53 9.92 9.36
CA ALA A 29 10.56 11.13 10.17
C ALA A 29 10.09 12.36 9.37
N LEU A 30 10.47 12.44 8.10
CA LEU A 30 10.05 13.53 7.23
C LEU A 30 8.53 13.54 7.03
N ALA A 31 7.95 12.36 6.82
CA ALA A 31 6.50 12.23 6.65
C ALA A 31 5.75 12.73 7.89
N ILE A 32 6.20 12.33 9.06
CA ILE A 32 5.59 12.76 10.32
C ILE A 32 5.72 14.27 10.50
N SER A 33 6.89 14.81 10.19
CA SER A 33 7.14 16.25 10.30
C SER A 33 6.21 17.05 9.39
N ILE A 34 6.07 16.63 8.14
CA ILE A 34 5.20 17.30 7.17
C ILE A 34 3.73 17.15 7.59
N ALA A 35 3.34 15.99 8.10
CA ALA A 35 1.98 15.76 8.58
C ALA A 35 1.63 16.72 9.73
N GLY A 36 2.62 17.06 10.55
CA GLY A 36 2.44 18.02 11.63
C GLY A 36 2.08 19.43 11.16
N THR A 37 2.40 19.77 9.91
CA THR A 37 2.01 21.06 9.33
C THR A 37 0.62 21.04 8.70
N GLY A 38 0.00 19.87 8.59
CA GLY A 38 -1.30 19.70 7.92
C GLY A 38 -1.19 19.43 6.42
N ALA A 39 0.00 19.40 5.85
CA ALA A 39 0.19 19.19 4.42
C ALA A 39 0.00 17.74 4.00
N LEU A 40 0.07 16.79 4.94
CA LEU A 40 -0.20 15.36 4.72
C LEU A 40 -1.14 14.85 5.80
N ALA A 41 -2.02 13.94 5.41
CA ALA A 41 -2.69 13.04 6.34
C ALA A 41 -1.72 11.89 6.61
N CYS A 42 -1.63 11.44 7.85
CA CYS A 42 -0.68 10.40 8.23
C CYS A 42 -1.22 9.59 9.39
N ASP A 43 -1.16 8.25 9.24
CA ASP A 43 -1.37 7.33 10.33
C ASP A 43 -0.04 6.62 10.59
N VAL A 44 0.33 6.50 11.84
CA VAL A 44 1.51 5.72 12.23
C VAL A 44 1.02 4.45 12.91
N HIS A 45 1.43 3.31 12.38
CA HIS A 45 0.99 2.02 12.90
C HIS A 45 2.10 0.99 12.72
N ARG A 46 2.55 0.40 13.83
CA ARG A 46 3.55 -0.67 13.83
C ARG A 46 4.81 -0.34 13.03
N GLY A 47 5.32 0.87 13.19
CA GLY A 47 6.54 1.29 12.51
C GLY A 47 6.35 1.67 11.05
N GLU A 48 5.11 1.82 10.61
CA GLU A 48 4.79 2.33 9.28
C GLU A 48 4.14 3.70 9.38
N ALA A 49 4.53 4.60 8.50
CA ALA A 49 3.80 5.85 8.28
C ALA A 49 3.00 5.70 6.98
N ILE A 50 1.69 5.72 7.10
CA ILE A 50 0.78 5.65 5.95
C ILE A 50 0.36 7.08 5.66
N ILE A 51 0.71 7.58 4.48
CA ILE A 51 0.52 8.98 4.13
C ILE A 51 -0.33 9.16 2.88
N ALA A 52 -1.06 10.26 2.84
CA ALA A 52 -1.87 10.68 1.69
C ALA A 52 -2.02 12.19 1.75
N LEU A 53 -2.38 12.82 0.64
CA LEU A 53 -2.85 14.21 0.70
C LEU A 53 -4.10 14.25 1.57
N PRO A 54 -4.36 15.37 2.28
CA PRO A 54 -5.55 15.45 3.11
C PRO A 54 -6.85 15.16 2.38
N SER A 55 -6.96 15.57 1.11
CA SER A 55 -8.13 15.28 0.28
C SER A 55 -8.27 13.80 -0.06
N ASN A 56 -7.21 13.02 0.09
CA ASN A 56 -7.18 11.58 -0.20
C ASN A 56 -7.15 10.73 1.06
N ARG A 57 -7.48 11.30 2.21
CA ARG A 57 -7.43 10.58 3.49
C ARG A 57 -8.24 9.28 3.48
N GLY A 58 -9.33 9.24 2.73
CA GLY A 58 -10.13 8.03 2.60
C GLY A 58 -9.35 6.82 2.10
N TRP A 59 -8.27 7.05 1.35
CA TRP A 59 -7.41 5.94 0.89
C TRP A 59 -6.64 5.29 2.03
N ILE A 60 -6.30 6.04 3.07
CA ILE A 60 -5.66 5.47 4.26
C ILE A 60 -6.63 4.51 4.95
N ASP A 61 -7.89 4.92 5.10
CA ASP A 61 -8.92 4.05 5.70
C ASP A 61 -9.14 2.81 4.85
N HIS A 62 -9.17 2.97 3.54
CA HIS A 62 -9.32 1.85 2.61
C HIS A 62 -8.15 0.88 2.70
N TYR A 63 -6.92 1.40 2.82
CA TYR A 63 -5.73 0.58 3.01
C TYR A 63 -5.86 -0.29 4.27
N HIS A 64 -6.27 0.32 5.38
CA HIS A 64 -6.46 -0.43 6.64
C HIS A 64 -7.55 -1.48 6.50
N TRP A 65 -8.67 -1.13 5.86
CA TRP A 65 -9.77 -2.07 5.65
C TRP A 65 -9.31 -3.27 4.82
N LEU A 66 -8.57 -3.02 3.74
CA LEU A 66 -8.04 -4.10 2.89
C LEU A 66 -7.09 -4.99 3.68
N GLY A 67 -6.21 -4.41 4.48
CA GLY A 67 -5.27 -5.17 5.29
C GLY A 67 -5.95 -6.05 6.32
N ASN A 68 -7.04 -5.57 6.90
CA ASN A 68 -7.75 -6.30 7.96
C ASN A 68 -8.76 -7.32 7.42
N TYR A 69 -9.44 -7.00 6.31
CA TYR A 69 -10.60 -7.78 5.86
C TYR A 69 -10.54 -8.18 4.40
N GLY A 70 -9.63 -7.60 3.61
CA GLY A 70 -9.68 -7.72 2.15
C GLY A 70 -9.60 -9.16 1.65
N VAL A 71 -8.63 -9.92 2.12
CA VAL A 71 -8.47 -11.31 1.68
C VAL A 71 -9.68 -12.14 2.06
N LYS A 72 -10.17 -11.96 3.28
CA LYS A 72 -11.28 -12.75 3.80
C LYS A 72 -12.60 -12.48 3.07
N LEU A 73 -12.87 -11.20 2.78
CA LEU A 73 -14.15 -10.79 2.20
C LEU A 73 -14.15 -10.75 0.68
N LEU A 74 -12.99 -10.49 0.05
CA LEU A 74 -12.90 -10.31 -1.39
C LEU A 74 -12.21 -11.47 -2.11
N GLY A 75 -11.46 -12.29 -1.39
CA GLY A 75 -10.58 -13.28 -1.98
C GLY A 75 -9.21 -12.69 -2.32
N ILE A 76 -8.23 -13.58 -2.50
CA ILE A 76 -6.83 -13.16 -2.63
C ILE A 76 -6.58 -12.34 -3.90
N LYS A 77 -7.20 -12.73 -5.02
CA LYS A 77 -6.98 -12.01 -6.29
C LYS A 77 -7.55 -10.60 -6.24
N GLU A 78 -8.78 -10.46 -5.79
CA GLU A 78 -9.41 -9.14 -5.71
C GLU A 78 -8.73 -8.26 -4.67
N TYR A 79 -8.27 -8.84 -3.56
CA TYR A 79 -7.46 -8.13 -2.59
C TYR A 79 -6.23 -7.50 -3.25
N HIS A 80 -5.49 -8.29 -4.04
CA HIS A 80 -4.29 -7.78 -4.72
C HIS A 80 -4.63 -6.74 -5.79
N ARG A 81 -5.75 -6.89 -6.47
CA ARG A 81 -6.19 -5.88 -7.43
C ARG A 81 -6.43 -4.54 -6.76
N ARG A 82 -7.15 -4.55 -5.65
CA ARG A 82 -7.47 -3.32 -4.93
C ARG A 82 -6.25 -2.72 -4.27
N MET A 83 -5.40 -3.55 -3.68
CA MET A 83 -4.17 -3.08 -3.06
C MET A 83 -3.24 -2.46 -4.12
N GLY A 84 -3.15 -3.06 -5.30
CA GLY A 84 -2.38 -2.49 -6.41
C GLY A 84 -2.91 -1.12 -6.84
N LYS A 85 -4.23 -0.95 -6.87
CA LYS A 85 -4.84 0.36 -7.16
C LYS A 85 -4.50 1.39 -6.09
N VAL A 86 -4.54 0.99 -4.83
CA VAL A 86 -4.18 1.88 -3.72
C VAL A 86 -2.76 2.43 -3.91
N PHE A 87 -1.82 1.59 -4.35
CA PHE A 87 -0.44 2.00 -4.57
C PHE A 87 -0.17 2.58 -5.94
N GLY A 88 -1.19 2.67 -6.80
CA GLY A 88 -1.06 3.33 -8.09
C GLY A 88 -0.44 2.50 -9.19
N TYR A 89 -0.40 1.18 -9.06
CA TYR A 89 0.10 0.31 -10.12
C TYR A 89 -0.89 0.28 -11.29
N THR A 90 -0.35 0.08 -12.50
CA THR A 90 -1.20 -0.05 -13.69
C THR A 90 -1.97 -1.38 -13.64
N ASP A 91 -3.07 -1.44 -14.39
CA ASP A 91 -3.85 -2.67 -14.50
C ASP A 91 -2.99 -3.83 -15.01
N LYS A 92 -2.12 -3.55 -15.99
CA LYS A 92 -1.23 -4.57 -16.53
C LYS A 92 -0.29 -5.11 -15.46
N ASP A 93 0.35 -4.22 -14.67
CA ASP A 93 1.27 -4.64 -13.63
C ASP A 93 0.57 -5.45 -12.55
N ILE A 94 -0.65 -5.06 -12.20
CA ILE A 94 -1.46 -5.78 -11.22
C ILE A 94 -1.77 -7.20 -11.71
N GLU A 95 -2.25 -7.33 -12.95
CA GLU A 95 -2.60 -8.64 -13.49
C GLU A 95 -1.36 -9.51 -13.73
N ASP A 96 -0.24 -8.92 -14.12
CA ASP A 96 1.03 -9.64 -14.24
C ASP A 96 1.47 -10.21 -12.89
N PHE A 97 1.37 -9.42 -11.83
CA PHE A 97 1.70 -9.87 -10.48
C PHE A 97 0.79 -11.03 -10.05
N ILE A 98 -0.50 -10.91 -10.28
CA ILE A 98 -1.47 -11.95 -9.91
C ILE A 98 -1.19 -13.23 -10.66
N SER A 99 -0.93 -13.14 -11.96
CA SER A 99 -0.62 -14.30 -12.79
C SER A 99 0.65 -15.02 -12.34
N ALA A 100 1.68 -14.24 -11.99
CA ALA A 100 2.97 -14.80 -11.59
C ALA A 100 2.93 -15.38 -10.18
N ASN A 101 2.14 -14.82 -9.27
CA ASN A 101 2.20 -15.15 -7.85
C ASN A 101 0.96 -15.86 -7.30
N ILE A 102 -0.20 -15.65 -7.91
CA ILE A 102 -1.46 -16.17 -7.40
C ILE A 102 -1.99 -17.31 -8.26
N ASN A 103 -1.82 -17.22 -9.58
CA ASN A 103 -2.30 -18.24 -10.51
C ASN A 103 -1.25 -19.33 -10.82
N CYS A 104 -0.12 -19.31 -10.15
CA CYS A 104 0.93 -20.30 -10.34
C CYS A 104 0.40 -21.70 -10.00
N THR A 105 0.68 -22.67 -10.86
CA THR A 105 0.23 -24.05 -10.70
C THR A 105 1.30 -24.97 -10.11
N CYS A 106 2.49 -24.46 -9.78
CA CYS A 106 3.53 -25.28 -9.17
C CYS A 106 3.06 -25.77 -7.79
N SER A 107 3.57 -26.90 -7.34
CA SER A 107 3.10 -27.52 -6.10
C SER A 107 3.22 -26.59 -4.89
N LYS A 108 4.27 -25.80 -4.84
CA LYS A 108 4.48 -24.84 -3.75
C LYS A 108 3.39 -23.78 -3.71
N CYS A 109 3.12 -23.16 -4.84
CA CYS A 109 2.12 -22.09 -4.91
C CYS A 109 0.71 -22.65 -4.76
N THR A 110 0.42 -23.79 -5.37
CA THR A 110 -0.88 -24.42 -5.27
C THR A 110 -1.18 -24.84 -3.83
N GLY A 111 -0.20 -25.39 -3.14
CA GLY A 111 -0.37 -25.76 -1.74
C GLY A 111 -0.66 -24.55 -0.85
N GLU A 112 0.04 -23.46 -1.06
CA GLU A 112 -0.17 -22.24 -0.32
C GLU A 112 -1.56 -21.64 -0.60
N ASN A 113 -1.96 -21.63 -1.86
CA ASN A 113 -3.23 -21.06 -2.26
C ASN A 113 -4.43 -21.87 -1.76
N ASN A 114 -4.26 -23.17 -1.63
CA ASN A 114 -5.35 -24.04 -1.18
C ASN A 114 -5.68 -23.87 0.31
N VAL A 115 -4.78 -23.26 1.07
CA VAL A 115 -5.00 -23.02 2.49
C VAL A 115 -5.83 -21.77 2.73
N ARG A 116 -6.07 -21.01 1.71
CA ARG A 116 -6.84 -19.76 1.83
C ARG A 116 -8.33 -19.95 1.52
#